data_5c90acb4a8df5dab9314f7bccbbd587b
#
_entry.id   5c90acb4a8df5dab9314f7bccbbd587b
#
_cell.length_a   1.000
_cell.length_b   1.000
_cell.length_c   1.000
_cell.angle_alpha   90.00
_cell.angle_beta   90.00
_cell.angle_gamma   90.00
#
_symmetry.space_group_name_H-M   'P 1'
#
loop_
_entity.id
_entity.type
_entity.pdbx_description
1 polymer ?
#
loop_
_entity_poly.entity_id
_entity_poly.type
_entity_poly.pdbx_seq_one_letter_code
_entity_poly.pdbx_strand_id
1 'polypeptide(L)'
;IIPTVLAETGCSSGSYSDLCKESEYVIWDKNRPLVWNDFQGVIGTFPDDEDFSTLSADDTGARIFTYIDWTVWWDKSNNTPCEYKITKLDVVASTSKIESWFHPDRIEGEEDEILKHEQGHFDIAQIHAQEFKVGYEGKTFACPSGVYDDDEIFNEIDGFWLKIDDDWGAMDKTYDKETDHHADRKAQAEWDEKIISLLSTGGYVKEVSIPAWIKNNAGWWADGQIDDGSFVSGIQWLISNGI
;
A
#
# COMPACT_ATOMS: atom_id res chain seq x y z
N ILE A 1 -6.05 29.42 11.12
CA ILE A 1 -7.37 28.96 10.64
C ILE A 1 -7.03 28.04 9.49
N ILE A 2 -6.98 26.75 9.79
CA ILE A 2 -6.71 25.66 8.87
C ILE A 2 -7.86 25.61 7.87
N PRO A 3 -7.61 25.47 6.56
CA PRO A 3 -8.68 25.10 5.66
C PRO A 3 -9.12 23.68 6.05
N THR A 4 -10.25 23.59 6.74
CA THR A 4 -10.94 22.35 7.00
C THR A 4 -11.45 21.84 5.67
N VAL A 5 -10.70 20.96 5.03
CA VAL A 5 -11.26 20.13 3.96
C VAL A 5 -12.08 19.09 4.67
N LEU A 6 -13.38 19.32 4.74
CA LEU A 6 -14.37 18.39 5.23
C LEU A 6 -14.47 17.24 4.23
N ALA A 7 -13.85 16.11 4.53
CA ALA A 7 -14.32 14.84 4.02
C ALA A 7 -15.28 14.26 5.06
N GLU A 8 -16.55 14.60 4.95
CA GLU A 8 -17.59 13.76 5.52
C GLU A 8 -17.60 12.45 4.73
N THR A 9 -17.74 11.33 5.44
CA THR A 9 -18.12 10.04 4.88
C THR A 9 -19.48 10.16 4.19
N GLY A 10 -19.43 10.57 2.95
CA GLY A 10 -20.58 10.89 2.13
C GLY A 10 -20.12 11.80 1.03
N CYS A 11 -20.22 11.34 -0.18
CA CYS A 11 -19.88 11.98 -1.42
C CYS A 11 -20.26 13.46 -1.51
N SER A 12 -19.47 14.37 -0.95
CA SER A 12 -19.65 15.80 -1.13
C SER A 12 -18.29 16.51 -1.19
N SER A 13 -17.91 16.87 -2.43
CA SER A 13 -16.90 17.85 -2.82
C SER A 13 -15.50 17.70 -2.20
N GLY A 14 -14.66 16.94 -2.85
CA GLY A 14 -13.23 16.79 -2.63
C GLY A 14 -12.66 15.88 -3.71
N SER A 15 -11.36 15.60 -3.74
CA SER A 15 -10.71 14.68 -4.69
C SER A 15 -11.30 13.25 -4.74
N TYR A 16 -12.13 12.88 -3.77
CA TYR A 16 -12.95 11.66 -3.75
C TYR A 16 -14.30 11.76 -4.49
N SER A 17 -14.61 12.89 -5.12
CA SER A 17 -15.89 13.06 -5.84
C SER A 17 -16.06 12.05 -6.97
N ASP A 18 -14.98 11.51 -7.51
CA ASP A 18 -15.01 10.51 -8.57
C ASP A 18 -15.22 9.08 -8.04
N LEU A 19 -14.69 8.74 -6.86
CA LEU A 19 -15.01 7.49 -6.17
C LEU A 19 -16.48 7.42 -5.69
N CYS A 20 -17.12 8.56 -5.61
CA CYS A 20 -18.53 8.68 -5.21
C CYS A 20 -19.53 8.28 -6.29
N LYS A 21 -19.08 7.93 -7.46
CA LYS A 21 -19.91 7.15 -8.38
C LYS A 21 -19.91 5.68 -7.92
N GLU A 22 -20.57 5.38 -6.78
CA GLU A 22 -20.71 4.03 -6.20
C GLU A 22 -21.02 2.94 -7.23
N SER A 23 -21.54 3.32 -8.38
CA SER A 23 -21.79 2.43 -9.52
C SER A 23 -20.52 2.01 -10.27
N GLU A 24 -19.44 2.81 -10.24
CA GLU A 24 -18.23 2.60 -11.06
C GLU A 24 -17.05 1.99 -10.28
N TYR A 25 -17.03 2.15 -8.96
CA TYR A 25 -15.96 1.65 -8.10
C TYR A 25 -16.45 0.62 -7.07
N VAL A 26 -15.56 -0.25 -6.66
CA VAL A 26 -15.71 -1.13 -5.50
C VAL A 26 -14.68 -0.71 -4.46
N ILE A 27 -15.16 -0.29 -3.29
CA ILE A 27 -14.30 -0.04 -2.12
C ILE A 27 -13.97 -1.37 -1.45
N TRP A 28 -12.72 -1.54 -1.05
CA TRP A 28 -12.30 -2.75 -0.37
C TRP A 28 -13.06 -2.95 0.95
N ASP A 29 -13.67 -4.12 1.12
CA ASP A 29 -14.33 -4.58 2.34
C ASP A 29 -14.09 -6.09 2.48
N LYS A 30 -13.54 -6.51 3.62
CA LYS A 30 -13.28 -7.92 3.93
C LYS A 30 -14.49 -8.85 3.83
N ASN A 31 -15.72 -8.29 3.91
CA ASN A 31 -16.96 -9.06 3.82
C ASN A 31 -17.59 -9.01 2.42
N ARG A 32 -16.95 -8.30 1.49
CA ARG A 32 -17.42 -8.16 0.13
C ARG A 32 -16.28 -8.47 -0.86
N PRO A 33 -16.01 -9.76 -1.12
CA PRO A 33 -15.05 -10.14 -2.14
C PRO A 33 -15.51 -9.72 -3.53
N LEU A 34 -14.58 -9.66 -4.47
CA LEU A 34 -14.86 -9.41 -5.88
C LEU A 34 -15.78 -10.49 -6.48
N VAL A 35 -16.56 -10.07 -7.43
CA VAL A 35 -17.38 -10.94 -8.29
C VAL A 35 -17.19 -10.54 -9.74
N TRP A 36 -17.42 -11.42 -10.70
CA TRP A 36 -17.25 -11.12 -12.13
C TRP A 36 -18.08 -9.92 -12.61
N ASN A 37 -19.17 -9.58 -11.93
CA ASN A 37 -19.95 -8.37 -12.24
C ASN A 37 -19.22 -7.06 -11.88
N ASP A 38 -18.09 -7.13 -11.21
CA ASP A 38 -17.24 -5.98 -10.94
C ASP A 38 -16.27 -5.67 -12.10
N PHE A 39 -16.20 -6.53 -13.11
CA PHE A 39 -15.36 -6.40 -14.29
C PHE A 39 -16.23 -6.04 -15.51
N GLN A 40 -16.43 -4.74 -15.73
CA GLN A 40 -17.35 -4.20 -16.75
C GLN A 40 -16.61 -3.45 -17.87
N GLY A 41 -15.29 -3.39 -17.77
CA GLY A 41 -14.42 -2.69 -18.72
C GLY A 41 -14.39 -3.37 -20.08
N VAL A 42 -13.91 -2.64 -21.08
CA VAL A 42 -13.70 -3.17 -22.43
C VAL A 42 -12.38 -3.94 -22.47
N ILE A 43 -12.41 -5.17 -22.93
CA ILE A 43 -11.23 -6.03 -23.02
C ILE A 43 -10.09 -5.32 -23.78
N GLY A 44 -8.92 -5.32 -23.17
CA GLY A 44 -7.72 -4.74 -23.78
C GLY A 44 -7.66 -3.20 -23.74
N THR A 45 -8.52 -2.53 -22.98
CA THR A 45 -8.36 -1.12 -22.68
C THR A 45 -7.40 -0.96 -21.51
N PHE A 46 -6.53 0.03 -21.61
CA PHE A 46 -5.59 0.43 -20.57
C PHE A 46 -5.77 1.92 -20.33
N PRO A 47 -5.65 2.42 -19.09
CA PRO A 47 -5.56 3.85 -18.83
C PRO A 47 -4.42 4.47 -19.64
N ASP A 48 -4.63 5.69 -20.14
CA ASP A 48 -3.73 6.38 -21.10
C ASP A 48 -2.32 6.67 -20.55
N ASP A 49 -2.09 6.54 -19.25
CA ASP A 49 -0.89 6.93 -18.52
C ASP A 49 0.02 5.76 -18.11
N GLU A 50 -0.37 4.51 -18.35
CA GLU A 50 0.45 3.35 -18.01
C GLU A 50 1.18 2.77 -19.24
N ASP A 51 2.50 2.54 -19.12
CA ASP A 51 3.31 1.88 -20.15
C ASP A 51 3.13 0.35 -20.11
N PHE A 52 2.04 -0.12 -20.70
CA PHE A 52 1.75 -1.56 -20.89
C PHE A 52 2.23 -2.11 -22.22
N SER A 53 3.19 -1.45 -22.86
CA SER A 53 3.69 -1.84 -24.18
C SER A 53 4.22 -3.29 -24.28
N THR A 54 4.38 -3.97 -23.15
CA THR A 54 4.87 -5.35 -23.06
C THR A 54 3.78 -6.39 -22.77
N LEU A 55 2.57 -5.97 -22.40
CA LEU A 55 1.45 -6.87 -22.13
C LEU A 55 0.46 -6.83 -23.30
N SER A 56 0.30 -7.94 -23.98
CA SER A 56 -0.75 -8.08 -24.96
C SER A 56 -2.04 -8.44 -24.21
N ALA A 57 -3.12 -7.72 -24.50
CA ALA A 57 -4.48 -8.09 -24.06
C ALA A 57 -4.85 -9.53 -24.48
N ASP A 58 -4.06 -10.08 -25.39
CA ASP A 58 -4.21 -11.43 -25.89
C ASP A 58 -3.66 -12.51 -24.93
N ASP A 59 -2.91 -12.19 -23.90
CA ASP A 59 -2.22 -13.17 -23.05
C ASP A 59 -2.83 -13.33 -21.64
N THR A 60 -3.73 -12.43 -21.21
CA THR A 60 -4.36 -12.45 -19.88
C THR A 60 -5.86 -12.83 -19.93
N GLY A 61 -6.31 -13.63 -18.97
CA GLY A 61 -7.72 -14.00 -18.82
C GLY A 61 -8.59 -12.89 -18.22
N ALA A 62 -8.04 -12.13 -17.28
CA ALA A 62 -8.69 -11.00 -16.63
C ALA A 62 -7.66 -9.94 -16.26
N ARG A 63 -8.14 -8.75 -15.89
CA ARG A 63 -7.34 -7.67 -15.32
C ARG A 63 -8.16 -6.81 -14.41
N ILE A 64 -7.64 -6.56 -13.22
CA ILE A 64 -8.18 -5.59 -12.27
C ILE A 64 -7.37 -4.29 -12.32
N PHE A 65 -8.06 -3.17 -12.16
CA PHE A 65 -7.43 -1.85 -11.95
C PHE A 65 -7.75 -1.35 -10.57
N THR A 66 -6.73 -1.32 -9.73
CA THR A 66 -6.81 -0.94 -8.32
C THR A 66 -6.22 0.44 -8.09
N TYR A 67 -6.77 1.15 -7.12
CA TYR A 67 -6.39 2.51 -6.74
C TYR A 67 -6.30 2.61 -5.23
N ILE A 68 -5.43 3.49 -4.77
CA ILE A 68 -5.36 3.90 -3.36
C ILE A 68 -5.48 5.42 -3.32
N ASP A 69 -6.58 5.88 -2.74
CA ASP A 69 -6.83 7.30 -2.53
C ASP A 69 -6.63 7.66 -1.07
N TRP A 70 -6.11 8.84 -0.80
CA TRP A 70 -5.88 9.29 0.55
C TRP A 70 -6.15 10.78 0.76
N THR A 71 -6.52 11.13 2.00
CA THR A 71 -6.68 12.51 2.46
C THR A 71 -6.09 12.64 3.85
N VAL A 72 -5.33 13.70 4.08
CA VAL A 72 -4.57 13.90 5.30
C VAL A 72 -4.93 15.21 5.99
N TRP A 73 -4.92 15.19 7.31
CA TRP A 73 -5.06 16.35 8.19
C TRP A 73 -3.89 16.37 9.15
N TRP A 74 -3.32 17.56 9.36
CA TRP A 74 -2.25 17.75 10.33
C TRP A 74 -2.45 19.03 11.13
N ASP A 75 -1.87 19.06 12.30
CA ASP A 75 -1.82 20.22 13.19
C ASP A 75 -0.39 20.63 13.47
N LYS A 76 -0.18 21.95 13.53
CA LYS A 76 1.08 22.51 14.00
C LYS A 76 1.26 22.22 15.49
N SER A 77 2.40 21.68 15.87
CA SER A 77 2.81 21.63 17.27
C SER A 77 3.28 23.00 17.75
N ASN A 78 3.03 23.31 19.01
CA ASN A 78 3.54 24.54 19.65
C ASN A 78 4.98 24.40 20.13
N ASN A 79 5.67 23.33 19.77
CA ASN A 79 7.03 23.04 20.17
C ASN A 79 8.07 23.89 19.42
N THR A 80 9.24 24.05 20.05
CA THR A 80 10.44 24.61 19.43
C THR A 80 11.53 23.53 19.59
N PRO A 81 12.11 22.97 18.54
CA PRO A 81 11.95 23.31 17.11
C PRO A 81 10.56 23.05 16.55
N CYS A 82 10.29 23.57 15.32
CA CYS A 82 9.01 23.42 14.65
C CYS A 82 8.70 21.95 14.37
N GLU A 83 7.48 21.53 14.73
CA GLU A 83 6.94 20.20 14.50
C GLU A 83 5.48 20.27 13.98
N TYR A 84 5.05 19.25 13.27
CA TYR A 84 3.65 19.02 12.91
C TYR A 84 3.24 17.57 13.25
N LYS A 85 1.95 17.36 13.48
CA LYS A 85 1.40 16.04 13.79
C LYS A 85 0.33 15.69 12.77
N ILE A 86 0.44 14.54 12.13
CA ILE A 86 -0.64 13.98 11.29
C ILE A 86 -1.74 13.51 12.24
N THR A 87 -2.86 14.22 12.26
CA THR A 87 -3.97 13.97 13.20
C THR A 87 -4.97 12.98 12.66
N LYS A 88 -5.12 12.94 11.34
CA LYS A 88 -5.99 11.99 10.64
C LYS A 88 -5.45 11.70 9.26
N LEU A 89 -5.55 10.44 8.85
CA LEU A 89 -5.21 9.97 7.52
C LEU A 89 -6.29 8.99 7.06
N ASP A 90 -7.15 9.42 6.16
CA ASP A 90 -8.12 8.55 5.50
C ASP A 90 -7.48 7.97 4.25
N VAL A 91 -7.44 6.65 4.17
CA VAL A 91 -6.86 5.92 3.04
C VAL A 91 -7.84 4.85 2.60
N VAL A 92 -8.09 4.76 1.31
CA VAL A 92 -9.11 3.87 0.73
C VAL A 92 -8.50 3.13 -0.45
N ALA A 93 -8.51 1.80 -0.40
CA ALA A 93 -8.27 0.97 -1.58
C ALA A 93 -9.57 0.75 -2.33
N SER A 94 -9.54 0.91 -3.64
CA SER A 94 -10.70 0.74 -4.52
C SER A 94 -10.29 0.04 -5.83
N THR A 95 -11.27 -0.50 -6.55
CA THR A 95 -11.08 -0.97 -7.92
C THR A 95 -12.13 -0.38 -8.84
N SER A 96 -11.73 -0.02 -10.06
CA SER A 96 -12.61 0.51 -11.09
C SER A 96 -13.32 -0.63 -11.83
N LYS A 97 -14.64 -0.65 -11.79
CA LYS A 97 -15.43 -1.63 -12.54
C LYS A 97 -15.36 -1.42 -14.04
N ILE A 98 -15.30 -0.15 -14.46
CA ILE A 98 -15.36 0.21 -15.89
C ILE A 98 -14.01 0.07 -16.60
N GLU A 99 -12.92 -0.04 -15.84
CA GLU A 99 -11.57 -0.29 -16.37
C GLU A 99 -11.19 -1.76 -16.20
N SER A 100 -11.64 -2.42 -15.15
CA SER A 100 -11.40 -3.85 -14.92
C SER A 100 -12.22 -4.69 -15.88
N TRP A 101 -11.57 -5.67 -16.52
CA TRP A 101 -12.18 -6.50 -17.54
C TRP A 101 -11.76 -7.97 -17.43
N PHE A 102 -12.50 -8.87 -18.08
CA PHE A 102 -12.15 -10.27 -18.24
C PHE A 102 -12.54 -10.77 -19.64
N HIS A 103 -11.88 -11.81 -20.09
CA HIS A 103 -12.13 -12.45 -21.38
C HIS A 103 -12.90 -13.78 -21.15
N PRO A 104 -14.21 -13.85 -21.40
CA PRO A 104 -15.02 -15.01 -21.06
C PRO A 104 -14.47 -16.36 -21.60
N ASP A 105 -13.99 -16.35 -22.84
CA ASP A 105 -13.49 -17.58 -23.50
C ASP A 105 -12.13 -18.04 -22.94
N ARG A 106 -11.43 -17.20 -22.18
CA ARG A 106 -10.11 -17.52 -21.61
C ARG A 106 -10.14 -17.91 -20.15
N ILE A 107 -11.18 -17.52 -19.44
CA ILE A 107 -11.37 -17.91 -18.05
C ILE A 107 -12.15 -19.22 -17.91
N GLU A 108 -12.70 -19.77 -19.02
CA GLU A 108 -13.55 -20.96 -18.99
C GLU A 108 -12.84 -22.16 -18.34
N GLY A 109 -13.38 -22.62 -17.23
CA GLY A 109 -12.85 -23.73 -16.43
C GLY A 109 -11.82 -23.35 -15.37
N GLU A 110 -11.44 -22.06 -15.26
CA GLU A 110 -10.51 -21.53 -14.27
C GLU A 110 -11.06 -20.23 -13.61
N GLU A 111 -12.38 -20.01 -13.70
CA GLU A 111 -13.03 -18.76 -13.28
C GLU A 111 -12.78 -18.42 -11.80
N ASP A 112 -12.83 -19.42 -10.94
CA ASP A 112 -12.63 -19.23 -9.50
C ASP A 112 -11.16 -18.92 -9.17
N GLU A 113 -10.22 -19.58 -9.84
CA GLU A 113 -8.79 -19.38 -9.66
C GLU A 113 -8.35 -17.99 -10.13
N ILE A 114 -8.82 -17.58 -11.31
CA ILE A 114 -8.51 -16.26 -11.86
C ILE A 114 -9.14 -15.15 -11.01
N LEU A 115 -10.42 -15.28 -10.64
CA LEU A 115 -11.07 -14.29 -9.78
C LEU A 115 -10.38 -14.16 -8.43
N LYS A 116 -9.90 -15.28 -7.89
CA LYS A 116 -9.13 -15.29 -6.65
C LYS A 116 -7.78 -14.58 -6.79
N HIS A 117 -7.12 -14.74 -7.95
CA HIS A 117 -5.89 -14.03 -8.26
C HIS A 117 -6.14 -12.51 -8.34
N GLU A 118 -7.15 -12.07 -9.05
CA GLU A 118 -7.54 -10.66 -9.13
C GLU A 118 -7.92 -10.08 -7.75
N GLN A 119 -8.57 -10.88 -6.89
CA GLN A 119 -8.80 -10.49 -5.49
C GLN A 119 -7.48 -10.24 -4.75
N GLY A 120 -6.44 -11.02 -5.03
CA GLY A 120 -5.12 -10.84 -4.44
C GLY A 120 -4.50 -9.47 -4.74
N HIS A 121 -4.62 -8.96 -5.96
CA HIS A 121 -4.20 -7.59 -6.31
C HIS A 121 -4.96 -6.55 -5.50
N PHE A 122 -6.27 -6.72 -5.35
CA PHE A 122 -7.09 -5.81 -4.55
C PHE A 122 -6.74 -5.85 -3.07
N ASP A 123 -6.44 -7.02 -2.54
CA ASP A 123 -6.00 -7.21 -1.16
C ASP A 123 -4.61 -6.62 -0.92
N ILE A 124 -3.70 -6.71 -1.90
CA ILE A 124 -2.37 -6.08 -1.88
C ILE A 124 -2.50 -4.56 -1.83
N ALA A 125 -3.39 -3.95 -2.63
CA ALA A 125 -3.68 -2.52 -2.54
C ALA A 125 -4.16 -2.13 -1.13
N GLN A 126 -5.07 -2.91 -0.53
CA GLN A 126 -5.55 -2.67 0.84
C GLN A 126 -4.44 -2.81 1.90
N ILE A 127 -3.50 -3.73 1.74
CA ILE A 127 -2.35 -3.87 2.63
C ILE A 127 -1.55 -2.57 2.66
N HIS A 128 -1.23 -1.99 1.51
CA HIS A 128 -0.45 -0.76 1.40
C HIS A 128 -1.25 0.49 1.83
N ALA A 129 -2.56 0.50 1.60
CA ALA A 129 -3.45 1.52 2.18
C ALA A 129 -3.40 1.51 3.72
N GLN A 130 -3.45 0.32 4.34
CA GLN A 130 -3.31 0.16 5.79
C GLN A 130 -1.90 0.53 6.26
N GLU A 131 -0.85 0.14 5.55
CA GLU A 131 0.54 0.48 5.86
C GLU A 131 0.73 2.00 5.93
N PHE A 132 0.23 2.73 4.93
CA PHE A 132 0.29 4.20 4.93
C PHE A 132 -0.43 4.77 6.14
N LYS A 133 -1.66 4.35 6.39
CA LYS A 133 -2.45 4.82 7.52
C LYS A 133 -1.77 4.55 8.86
N VAL A 134 -1.43 3.29 9.15
CA VAL A 134 -0.80 2.89 10.42
C VAL A 134 0.60 3.45 10.56
N GLY A 135 1.31 3.57 9.43
CA GLY A 135 2.66 4.11 9.37
C GLY A 135 2.76 5.57 9.79
N TYR A 136 1.74 6.38 9.54
CA TYR A 136 1.86 7.84 9.63
C TYR A 136 0.78 8.53 10.48
N GLU A 137 -0.43 8.01 10.58
CA GLU A 137 -1.49 8.61 11.41
C GLU A 137 -1.08 8.69 12.88
N GLY A 138 -1.30 9.83 13.49
CA GLY A 138 -0.98 10.10 14.89
C GLY A 138 0.49 10.43 15.16
N LYS A 139 1.38 10.32 14.17
CA LYS A 139 2.83 10.62 14.33
C LYS A 139 3.12 12.09 14.23
N THR A 140 4.21 12.49 14.87
CA THR A 140 4.76 13.86 14.87
C THR A 140 6.09 13.87 14.12
N PHE A 141 6.26 14.89 13.28
CA PHE A 141 7.45 15.10 12.45
C PHE A 141 8.01 16.51 12.66
N ALA A 142 9.30 16.69 12.40
CA ALA A 142 9.90 18.03 12.33
C ALA A 142 9.44 18.73 11.06
N CYS A 143 9.24 20.05 11.10
CA CYS A 143 8.96 20.81 9.88
C CYS A 143 10.17 20.73 8.92
N PRO A 144 9.96 20.48 7.60
CA PRO A 144 11.05 20.21 6.65
C PRO A 144 12.14 21.29 6.62
N SER A 145 11.75 22.58 6.57
CA SER A 145 12.69 23.71 6.59
C SER A 145 12.96 24.26 7.99
N GLY A 146 12.42 23.63 9.04
CA GLY A 146 12.45 24.17 10.42
C GLY A 146 11.44 25.29 10.69
N VAL A 147 10.64 25.65 9.69
CA VAL A 147 9.55 26.61 9.75
C VAL A 147 8.24 25.93 9.35
N TYR A 148 7.14 26.34 9.95
CA TYR A 148 5.84 25.79 9.57
C TYR A 148 5.39 26.37 8.23
N ASP A 149 5.26 25.49 7.24
CA ASP A 149 4.78 25.79 5.90
C ASP A 149 3.93 24.61 5.42
N ASP A 150 2.67 24.88 5.05
CA ASP A 150 1.71 23.85 4.69
C ASP A 150 2.08 23.14 3.37
N ASP A 151 2.65 23.87 2.41
CA ASP A 151 3.02 23.27 1.11
C ASP A 151 4.25 22.35 1.28
N GLU A 152 5.24 22.72 2.09
CA GLU A 152 6.39 21.88 2.39
C GLU A 152 5.97 20.62 3.16
N ILE A 153 5.07 20.74 4.12
CA ILE A 153 4.53 19.62 4.91
C ILE A 153 3.74 18.67 3.99
N PHE A 154 2.89 19.22 3.13
CA PHE A 154 2.16 18.38 2.17
C PHE A 154 3.10 17.61 1.26
N ASN A 155 4.12 18.26 0.70
CA ASN A 155 5.12 17.61 -0.15
C ASN A 155 5.92 16.52 0.60
N GLU A 156 6.20 16.70 1.90
CA GLU A 156 6.84 15.66 2.71
C GLU A 156 5.92 14.45 2.90
N ILE A 157 4.64 14.68 3.18
CA ILE A 157 3.63 13.61 3.33
C ILE A 157 3.42 12.87 2.01
N ASP A 158 3.36 13.59 0.90
CA ASP A 158 3.32 13.01 -0.45
C ASP A 158 4.56 12.15 -0.72
N GLY A 159 5.73 12.60 -0.29
CA GLY A 159 6.96 11.81 -0.34
C GLY A 159 6.90 10.53 0.52
N PHE A 160 6.13 10.50 1.60
CA PHE A 160 5.88 9.27 2.34
C PHE A 160 4.97 8.32 1.55
N TRP A 161 3.93 8.87 0.90
CA TRP A 161 3.05 8.12 0.03
C TRP A 161 3.81 7.49 -1.13
N LEU A 162 4.65 8.23 -1.84
CA LEU A 162 5.43 7.73 -2.98
C LEU A 162 6.26 6.48 -2.64
N LYS A 163 6.76 6.36 -1.40
CA LYS A 163 7.47 5.14 -0.97
C LYS A 163 6.54 3.95 -0.82
N ILE A 164 5.33 4.18 -0.31
CA ILE A 164 4.30 3.14 -0.19
C ILE A 164 3.85 2.68 -1.59
N ASP A 165 3.68 3.62 -2.50
CA ASP A 165 3.31 3.38 -3.89
C ASP A 165 4.35 2.55 -4.63
N ASP A 166 5.64 2.88 -4.48
CA ASP A 166 6.76 2.09 -5.02
C ASP A 166 6.76 0.65 -4.45
N ASP A 167 6.58 0.49 -3.12
CA ASP A 167 6.54 -0.82 -2.46
C ASP A 167 5.30 -1.62 -2.90
N TRP A 168 4.14 -0.96 -3.10
CA TRP A 168 2.92 -1.55 -3.66
C TRP A 168 3.16 -2.10 -5.08
N GLY A 169 3.64 -1.26 -5.99
CA GLY A 169 3.92 -1.69 -7.36
C GLY A 169 4.96 -2.81 -7.45
N ALA A 170 5.95 -2.83 -6.53
CA ALA A 170 6.93 -3.92 -6.45
C ALA A 170 6.32 -5.23 -5.95
N MET A 171 5.43 -5.17 -4.93
CA MET A 171 4.75 -6.35 -4.40
C MET A 171 3.77 -6.93 -5.42
N ASP A 172 3.02 -6.09 -6.11
CA ASP A 172 2.05 -6.44 -7.14
C ASP A 172 2.72 -7.20 -8.29
N LYS A 173 3.79 -6.65 -8.84
CA LYS A 173 4.62 -7.30 -9.88
C LYS A 173 5.23 -8.63 -9.40
N THR A 174 5.61 -8.72 -8.13
CA THR A 174 6.18 -9.95 -7.57
C THR A 174 5.10 -11.02 -7.43
N TYR A 175 3.90 -10.62 -7.03
CA TYR A 175 2.73 -11.49 -6.95
C TYR A 175 2.42 -12.14 -8.31
N ASP A 176 2.25 -11.34 -9.36
CA ASP A 176 2.04 -11.83 -10.73
C ASP A 176 3.11 -12.82 -11.16
N LYS A 177 4.37 -12.43 -10.98
CA LYS A 177 5.51 -13.23 -11.42
C LYS A 177 5.62 -14.56 -10.68
N GLU A 178 5.42 -14.57 -9.37
CA GLU A 178 5.58 -15.78 -8.55
C GLU A 178 4.40 -16.74 -8.70
N THR A 179 3.19 -16.21 -8.90
CA THR A 179 1.98 -17.01 -9.12
C THR A 179 1.81 -17.44 -10.58
N ASP A 180 2.68 -16.96 -11.49
CA ASP A 180 2.53 -17.15 -12.95
C ASP A 180 1.11 -16.77 -13.40
N HIS A 181 0.63 -15.58 -12.93
CA HIS A 181 -0.72 -15.06 -13.18
C HIS A 181 -1.83 -16.08 -12.84
N HIS A 182 -1.78 -16.71 -11.67
CA HIS A 182 -2.65 -17.81 -11.16
C HIS A 182 -2.26 -19.23 -11.57
N ALA A 183 -1.45 -19.43 -12.59
CA ALA A 183 -1.14 -20.76 -13.12
C ALA A 183 -0.35 -21.64 -12.14
N ASP A 184 0.54 -21.05 -11.31
CA ASP A 184 1.17 -21.77 -10.21
C ASP A 184 0.26 -21.77 -8.96
N ARG A 185 -0.61 -22.80 -8.89
CA ARG A 185 -1.56 -22.95 -7.78
C ARG A 185 -0.91 -23.09 -6.40
N LYS A 186 0.33 -23.59 -6.34
CA LYS A 186 1.04 -23.74 -5.08
C LYS A 186 1.53 -22.37 -4.60
N ALA A 187 2.18 -21.62 -5.48
CA ALA A 187 2.60 -20.25 -5.17
C ALA A 187 1.39 -19.35 -4.85
N GLN A 188 0.28 -19.51 -5.57
CA GLN A 188 -0.97 -18.81 -5.27
C GLN A 188 -1.43 -19.08 -3.83
N ALA A 189 -1.44 -20.34 -3.38
CA ALA A 189 -1.83 -20.68 -2.01
C ALA A 189 -0.88 -20.09 -0.95
N GLU A 190 0.42 -20.06 -1.21
CA GLU A 190 1.42 -19.45 -0.34
C GLU A 190 1.22 -17.92 -0.24
N TRP A 191 0.89 -17.27 -1.38
CA TRP A 191 0.56 -15.86 -1.40
C TRP A 191 -0.75 -15.53 -0.69
N ASP A 192 -1.78 -16.36 -0.82
CA ASP A 192 -3.05 -16.18 -0.10
C ASP A 192 -2.84 -16.16 1.41
N GLU A 193 -2.04 -17.10 1.94
CA GLU A 193 -1.70 -17.14 3.36
C GLU A 193 -0.92 -15.89 3.80
N LYS A 194 0.03 -15.42 2.98
CA LYS A 194 0.80 -14.20 3.21
C LYS A 194 -0.09 -12.96 3.22
N ILE A 195 -0.97 -12.80 2.23
CA ILE A 195 -1.92 -11.68 2.12
C ILE A 195 -2.86 -11.66 3.34
N ILE A 196 -3.46 -12.78 3.71
CA ILE A 196 -4.33 -12.89 4.89
C ILE A 196 -3.58 -12.48 6.16
N SER A 197 -2.33 -12.91 6.31
CA SER A 197 -1.49 -12.55 7.45
C SER A 197 -1.25 -11.04 7.50
N LEU A 198 -0.88 -10.42 6.37
CA LEU A 198 -0.60 -8.98 6.28
C LEU A 198 -1.85 -8.14 6.54
N LEU A 199 -2.98 -8.49 5.97
CA LEU A 199 -4.27 -7.83 6.24
C LEU A 199 -4.66 -7.90 7.72
N SER A 200 -4.36 -9.02 8.39
CA SER A 200 -4.69 -9.21 9.81
C SER A 200 -3.79 -8.39 10.74
N THR A 201 -2.60 -8.03 10.32
CA THR A 201 -1.62 -7.24 11.10
C THR A 201 -1.72 -5.73 10.87
N GLY A 202 -2.65 -5.29 10.01
CA GLY A 202 -2.85 -3.85 9.73
C GLY A 202 -1.89 -3.28 8.71
N GLY A 203 -1.37 -4.08 7.81
CA GLY A 203 -0.55 -3.67 6.67
C GLY A 203 0.77 -4.42 6.55
N TYR A 204 1.49 -4.10 5.50
CA TYR A 204 2.83 -4.64 5.24
C TYR A 204 3.78 -4.12 6.31
N VAL A 205 4.05 -4.95 7.30
CA VAL A 205 5.21 -4.72 8.16
C VAL A 205 6.42 -5.06 7.30
N LYS A 206 7.04 -4.04 6.71
CA LYS A 206 8.36 -4.22 6.08
C LYS A 206 9.19 -5.02 7.07
N GLU A 207 9.52 -6.26 6.74
CA GLU A 207 10.44 -7.01 7.59
C GLU A 207 11.65 -6.12 7.77
N VAL A 208 11.82 -5.59 8.96
CA VAL A 208 13.05 -4.91 9.31
C VAL A 208 14.10 -5.99 9.24
N SER A 209 14.66 -6.15 8.05
CA SER A 209 15.76 -7.05 7.81
C SER A 209 16.89 -6.59 8.71
N ILE A 210 16.97 -7.20 9.89
CA ILE A 210 18.08 -6.90 10.81
C ILE A 210 19.37 -7.24 10.06
N PRO A 211 20.18 -6.23 9.68
CA PRO A 211 21.40 -6.46 8.93
C PRO A 211 22.27 -7.56 9.56
N ALA A 212 22.92 -8.36 8.74
CA ALA A 212 23.72 -9.49 9.21
C ALA A 212 24.76 -9.07 10.26
N TRP A 213 25.31 -7.85 10.16
CA TRP A 213 26.29 -7.34 11.13
C TRP A 213 25.68 -7.12 12.53
N ILE A 214 24.38 -6.77 12.63
CA ILE A 214 23.68 -6.67 13.94
C ILE A 214 23.52 -8.05 14.56
N LYS A 215 23.10 -9.03 13.74
CA LYS A 215 22.98 -10.43 14.19
C LYS A 215 24.33 -10.95 14.65
N ASN A 216 25.40 -10.60 13.93
CA ASN A 216 26.77 -10.96 14.30
C ASN A 216 27.20 -10.28 15.62
N ASN A 217 26.93 -8.99 15.80
CA ASN A 217 27.24 -8.27 17.04
C ASN A 217 26.50 -8.88 18.24
N ALA A 218 25.22 -9.23 18.08
CA ALA A 218 24.46 -9.90 19.13
C ALA A 218 25.05 -11.29 19.47
N GLY A 219 25.48 -12.04 18.45
CA GLY A 219 26.19 -13.32 18.63
C GLY A 219 27.52 -13.15 19.38
N TRP A 220 28.36 -12.21 18.94
CA TRP A 220 29.65 -11.95 19.58
C TRP A 220 29.51 -11.45 21.03
N TRP A 221 28.49 -10.68 21.33
CA TRP A 221 28.17 -10.28 22.70
C TRP A 221 27.71 -11.46 23.55
N ALA A 222 26.81 -12.30 23.04
CA ALA A 222 26.33 -13.48 23.72
C ALA A 222 27.46 -14.50 24.00
N ASP A 223 28.45 -14.58 23.10
CA ASP A 223 29.64 -15.43 23.22
C ASP A 223 30.77 -14.79 24.05
N GLY A 224 30.58 -13.59 24.58
CA GLY A 224 31.56 -12.82 25.36
C GLY A 224 32.76 -12.32 24.55
N GLN A 225 32.62 -12.21 23.22
CA GLN A 225 33.68 -11.74 22.32
C GLN A 225 33.74 -10.20 22.25
N ILE A 226 32.65 -9.51 22.57
CA ILE A 226 32.59 -8.07 22.75
C ILE A 226 31.97 -7.72 24.12
N ASP A 227 32.36 -6.58 24.69
CA ASP A 227 31.85 -6.11 25.98
C ASP A 227 30.48 -5.41 25.81
N ASP A 228 29.77 -5.20 26.94
CA ASP A 228 28.47 -4.55 27.01
C ASP A 228 28.49 -3.14 26.40
N GLY A 229 29.57 -2.38 26.61
CA GLY A 229 29.73 -1.01 26.11
C GLY A 229 29.78 -0.98 24.58
N SER A 230 30.51 -1.90 23.98
CA SER A 230 30.60 -2.05 22.52
C SER A 230 29.25 -2.43 21.91
N PHE A 231 28.51 -3.34 22.55
CA PHE A 231 27.17 -3.75 22.10
C PHE A 231 26.18 -2.59 22.19
N VAL A 232 26.11 -1.91 23.33
CA VAL A 232 25.23 -0.74 23.55
C VAL A 232 25.52 0.38 22.56
N SER A 233 26.80 0.65 22.26
CA SER A 233 27.18 1.65 21.25
C SER A 233 26.66 1.31 19.86
N GLY A 234 26.66 0.04 19.48
CA GLY A 234 26.04 -0.44 18.24
C GLY A 234 24.53 -0.18 18.21
N ILE A 235 23.81 -0.46 19.29
CA ILE A 235 22.37 -0.18 19.41
C ILE A 235 22.06 1.31 19.35
N GLN A 236 22.84 2.15 20.03
CA GLN A 236 22.70 3.59 19.99
C GLN A 236 22.90 4.16 18.58
N TRP A 237 23.86 3.60 17.83
CA TRP A 237 24.07 4.00 16.44
C TRP A 237 22.84 3.68 15.57
N LEU A 238 22.20 2.51 15.76
CA LEU A 238 20.97 2.13 15.05
C LEU A 238 19.84 3.12 15.30
N ILE A 239 19.57 3.41 16.58
CA ILE A 239 18.51 4.35 17.01
C ILE A 239 18.77 5.73 16.40
N SER A 240 20.02 6.19 16.39
CA SER A 240 20.41 7.51 15.84
C SER A 240 20.30 7.58 14.30
N ASN A 241 20.26 6.45 13.62
CA ASN A 241 20.13 6.36 12.15
C ASN A 241 18.75 5.87 11.70
N GLY A 242 17.77 5.81 12.62
CA GLY A 242 16.38 5.47 12.28
C GLY A 242 16.15 4.01 11.86
N ILE A 243 17.00 3.10 12.33
CA ILE A 243 16.92 1.65 12.06
C ILE A 243 16.35 0.95 13.28
#